data_bfa3f216268ed416fcfaa163a12924be
#
_entry.id   bfa3f216268ed416fcfaa163a12924be
#
_cell.length_a   1.000
_cell.length_b   1.000
_cell.length_c   1.000
_cell.angle_alpha   90.00
_cell.angle_beta   90.00
_cell.angle_gamma   90.00
#
_symmetry.space_group_name_H-M   'P 1'
#
loop_
_entity.id
_entity.type
_entity.pdbx_description
1 polymer ?
#
loop_
_entity_poly.entity_id
_entity_poly.type
_entity_poly.pdbx_seq_one_letter_code
_entity_poly.pdbx_strand_id
1 'polypeptide(L)'
;MKIAVIGGGPSGLYFSLLAKKRFPEFDIRVYEQTPADATYGFGVVLADGGLQNLKQVDAESAADIIDALHWTSKQRFVHRGETIVFEKKRPGGAIERLRLLNILQAHCARAGVVCEFNRRIESLGDIPDADLVI
;
A
#
# COMPACT_ATOMS: atom_id res chain seq x y z
N MET A 1 19.49 -12.74 1.96
CA MET A 1 18.37 -13.07 2.86
C MET A 1 17.11 -13.24 2.03
N LYS A 2 16.34 -14.30 2.29
CA LYS A 2 15.05 -14.58 1.64
C LYS A 2 13.91 -14.15 2.58
N ILE A 3 13.05 -13.26 2.11
CA ILE A 3 11.92 -12.73 2.89
C ILE A 3 10.62 -13.14 2.21
N ALA A 4 9.73 -13.78 2.97
CA ALA A 4 8.36 -14.05 2.57
C ALA A 4 7.42 -13.06 3.25
N VAL A 5 6.60 -12.37 2.47
CA VAL A 5 5.59 -11.43 2.95
C VAL A 5 4.22 -12.02 2.64
N ILE A 6 3.41 -12.25 3.69
CA ILE A 6 2.07 -12.83 3.55
C ILE A 6 1.04 -11.71 3.51
N GLY A 7 0.49 -11.48 2.33
CA GLY A 7 -0.50 -10.47 2.03
C GLY A 7 0.01 -9.36 1.11
N GLY A 8 -0.59 -9.27 -0.08
CA GLY A 8 -0.35 -8.24 -1.09
C GLY A 8 -1.16 -6.95 -0.87
N GLY A 9 -1.54 -6.66 0.37
CA GLY A 9 -2.16 -5.39 0.75
C GLY A 9 -1.17 -4.22 0.73
N PRO A 10 -1.65 -2.98 0.97
CA PRO A 10 -0.78 -1.78 0.94
C PRO A 10 0.45 -1.90 1.84
N SER A 11 0.29 -2.47 3.04
CA SER A 11 1.40 -2.61 4.00
C SER A 11 2.46 -3.60 3.52
N GLY A 12 2.03 -4.80 3.05
CA GLY A 12 2.96 -5.82 2.57
C GLY A 12 3.72 -5.39 1.33
N LEU A 13 3.02 -4.78 0.36
CA LEU A 13 3.65 -4.25 -0.85
C LEU A 13 4.61 -3.10 -0.52
N TYR A 14 4.20 -2.15 0.31
CA TYR A 14 5.04 -0.99 0.64
C TYR A 14 6.27 -1.40 1.46
N PHE A 15 6.11 -2.30 2.43
CA PHE A 15 7.24 -2.90 3.14
C PHE A 15 8.22 -3.57 2.17
N SER A 16 7.70 -4.41 1.26
CA SER A 16 8.53 -5.14 0.29
C SER A 16 9.30 -4.21 -0.63
N LEU A 17 8.64 -3.15 -1.12
CA LEU A 17 9.26 -2.10 -1.93
C LEU A 17 10.42 -1.44 -1.20
N LEU A 18 10.18 -0.96 0.02
CA LEU A 18 11.18 -0.23 0.80
C LEU A 18 12.35 -1.13 1.20
N ALA A 19 12.06 -2.35 1.63
CA ALA A 19 13.08 -3.32 1.99
C ALA A 19 13.97 -3.67 0.77
N LYS A 20 13.36 -3.87 -0.40
CA LYS A 20 14.10 -4.17 -1.63
C LYS A 20 14.94 -2.98 -2.12
N LYS A 21 14.42 -1.76 -2.03
CA LYS A 21 15.20 -0.55 -2.34
C LYS A 21 16.38 -0.37 -1.39
N ARG A 22 16.22 -0.71 -0.12
CA ARG A 22 17.26 -0.57 0.91
C ARG A 22 18.31 -1.68 0.85
N PHE A 23 17.89 -2.89 0.47
CA PHE A 23 18.70 -4.10 0.42
C PHE A 23 18.45 -4.83 -0.92
N PRO A 24 19.04 -4.36 -2.01
CA PRO A 24 18.80 -4.89 -3.36
C PRO A 24 19.13 -6.39 -3.51
N GLU A 25 20.02 -6.89 -2.67
CA GLU A 25 20.46 -8.30 -2.66
C GLU A 25 19.45 -9.26 -2.00
N PHE A 26 18.41 -8.75 -1.30
CA PHE A 26 17.41 -9.61 -0.68
C PHE A 26 16.46 -10.20 -1.73
N ASP A 27 16.18 -11.48 -1.62
CA ASP A 27 15.09 -12.14 -2.37
C ASP A 27 13.79 -11.94 -1.58
N ILE A 28 12.91 -11.07 -2.09
CA ILE A 28 11.65 -10.72 -1.42
C ILE A 28 10.49 -11.22 -2.27
N ARG A 29 9.62 -12.04 -1.66
CA ARG A 29 8.43 -12.60 -2.27
C ARG A 29 7.19 -12.22 -1.47
N VAL A 30 6.19 -11.72 -2.16
CA VAL A 30 4.87 -11.41 -1.61
C VAL A 30 3.89 -12.47 -2.07
N TYR A 31 3.19 -13.10 -1.14
CA TYR A 31 2.15 -14.09 -1.42
C TYR A 31 0.79 -13.47 -1.13
N GLU A 32 -0.07 -13.43 -2.14
CA GLU A 32 -1.42 -12.86 -2.04
C GLU A 32 -2.45 -13.88 -2.51
N GLN A 33 -3.48 -14.11 -1.68
CA GLN A 33 -4.51 -15.11 -1.97
C GLN A 33 -5.48 -14.67 -3.08
N THR A 34 -5.60 -13.37 -3.34
CA THR A 34 -6.50 -12.82 -4.36
C THR A 34 -5.78 -12.55 -5.68
N PRO A 35 -6.51 -12.38 -6.80
CA PRO A 35 -5.95 -11.88 -8.05
C PRO A 35 -5.34 -10.47 -7.89
N ALA A 36 -4.41 -10.13 -8.76
CA ALA A 36 -3.71 -8.85 -8.74
C ALA A 36 -4.63 -7.63 -8.89
N ASP A 37 -5.72 -7.79 -9.63
CA ASP A 37 -6.72 -6.77 -9.94
C ASP A 37 -7.93 -6.79 -9.00
N ALA A 38 -7.91 -7.62 -7.96
CA ALA A 38 -8.97 -7.71 -6.96
C ALA A 38 -8.61 -6.96 -5.68
N THR A 39 -9.60 -6.36 -5.05
CA THR A 39 -9.45 -5.73 -3.73
C THR A 39 -10.74 -5.75 -2.94
N TYR A 40 -10.61 -5.68 -1.62
CA TYR A 40 -11.73 -5.50 -0.71
C TYR A 40 -11.71 -4.08 -0.15
N GLY A 41 -12.89 -3.42 -0.13
CA GLY A 41 -13.03 -2.05 0.34
C GLY A 41 -12.90 -1.01 -0.77
N PHE A 42 -13.22 0.25 -0.44
CA PHE A 42 -13.41 1.31 -1.43
C PHE A 42 -12.17 2.17 -1.65
N GLY A 43 -11.53 2.60 -0.57
CA GLY A 43 -10.41 3.53 -0.68
C GLY A 43 -9.67 3.74 0.62
N VAL A 44 -8.58 4.48 0.50
CA VAL A 44 -7.69 4.87 1.61
C VAL A 44 -7.65 6.39 1.67
N VAL A 45 -7.85 6.93 2.86
CA VAL A 45 -7.69 8.37 3.11
C VAL A 45 -6.30 8.61 3.68
N LEU A 46 -5.55 9.47 3.03
CA LEU A 46 -4.22 9.89 3.43
C LEU A 46 -4.27 11.32 3.96
N ALA A 47 -3.95 11.47 5.25
CA ALA A 47 -3.81 12.78 5.88
C ALA A 47 -2.43 13.37 5.59
N ASP A 48 -2.30 14.69 5.78
CA ASP A 48 -1.06 15.44 5.52
C ASP A 48 0.18 14.80 6.16
N GLY A 49 0.12 14.38 7.42
CA GLY A 49 1.26 13.73 8.11
C GLY A 49 1.68 12.42 7.44
N GLY A 50 0.71 11.61 7.00
CA GLY A 50 1.00 10.38 6.26
C GLY A 50 1.67 10.65 4.91
N LEU A 51 1.22 11.67 4.20
CA LEU A 51 1.79 12.09 2.92
C LEU A 51 3.23 12.60 3.07
N GLN A 52 3.52 13.34 4.14
CA GLN A 52 4.88 13.80 4.43
C GLN A 52 5.81 12.62 4.72
N ASN A 53 5.35 11.64 5.50
CA ASN A 53 6.14 10.44 5.77
C ASN A 53 6.44 9.64 4.48
N LEU A 54 5.45 9.45 3.60
CA LEU A 54 5.66 8.80 2.31
C LEU A 54 6.75 9.51 1.49
N LYS A 55 6.68 10.84 1.39
CA LYS A 55 7.69 11.65 0.65
C LYS A 55 9.09 11.52 1.22
N GLN A 56 9.22 11.45 2.55
CA GLN A 56 10.53 11.32 3.21
C GLN A 56 11.15 9.95 3.01
N VAL A 57 10.33 8.90 2.96
CA VAL A 57 10.80 7.51 2.91
C VAL A 57 11.08 7.07 1.47
N ASP A 58 10.18 7.38 0.53
CA ASP A 58 10.34 7.06 -0.89
C ASP A 58 9.60 8.08 -1.76
N ALA A 59 10.33 9.09 -2.21
CA ALA A 59 9.77 10.21 -2.98
C ALA A 59 9.17 9.77 -4.32
N GLU A 60 9.70 8.71 -4.93
CA GLU A 60 9.24 8.22 -6.24
C GLU A 60 7.83 7.61 -6.14
N SER A 61 7.62 6.62 -5.26
CA SER A 61 6.28 6.04 -5.07
C SER A 61 5.30 7.04 -4.46
N ALA A 62 5.79 7.95 -3.60
CA ALA A 62 4.97 9.00 -3.04
C ALA A 62 4.43 9.96 -4.11
N ALA A 63 5.21 10.29 -5.13
CA ALA A 63 4.77 11.15 -6.23
C ALA A 63 3.60 10.52 -6.99
N ASP A 64 3.71 9.25 -7.38
CA ASP A 64 2.65 8.53 -8.10
C ASP A 64 1.38 8.37 -7.25
N ILE A 65 1.53 8.12 -5.93
CA ILE A 65 0.39 8.04 -5.00
C ILE A 65 -0.30 9.41 -4.88
N ILE A 66 0.47 10.49 -4.73
CA ILE A 66 -0.03 11.84 -4.55
C ILE A 66 -0.75 12.34 -5.80
N ASP A 67 -0.22 12.03 -6.98
CA ASP A 67 -0.84 12.37 -8.27
C ASP A 67 -2.20 11.65 -8.46
N ALA A 68 -2.34 10.46 -7.90
CA ALA A 68 -3.57 9.69 -7.95
C ALA A 68 -4.61 10.08 -6.88
N LEU A 69 -4.32 11.04 -5.98
CA LEU A 69 -5.23 11.44 -4.91
C LEU A 69 -6.36 12.34 -5.40
N HIS A 70 -7.56 12.03 -4.94
CA HIS A 70 -8.69 12.97 -4.95
C HIS A 70 -8.61 13.85 -3.71
N TRP A 71 -8.27 15.11 -3.90
CA TRP A 71 -8.06 16.07 -2.81
C TRP A 71 -9.36 16.65 -2.30
N THR A 72 -9.48 16.81 -0.98
CA THR A 72 -10.60 17.50 -0.35
C THR A 72 -10.17 18.26 0.90
N SER A 73 -10.62 19.50 0.99
CA SER A 73 -10.48 20.32 2.18
C SER A 73 -11.75 20.33 3.03
N LYS A 74 -12.90 19.94 2.46
CA LYS A 74 -14.20 19.99 3.13
C LYS A 74 -14.57 18.65 3.73
N GLN A 75 -15.08 18.69 4.97
CA GLN A 75 -15.60 17.51 5.65
C GLN A 75 -17.00 17.84 6.20
N ARG A 76 -17.95 16.96 5.91
CA ARG A 76 -19.33 17.08 6.37
C ARG A 76 -19.63 15.94 7.34
N PHE A 77 -20.12 16.32 8.51
CA PHE A 77 -20.65 15.39 9.51
C PHE A 77 -22.17 15.54 9.57
N VAL A 78 -22.85 14.42 9.58
CA VAL A 78 -24.31 14.38 9.74
C VAL A 78 -24.61 13.57 10.99
N HIS A 79 -25.28 14.20 11.95
CA HIS A 79 -25.73 13.56 13.16
C HIS A 79 -27.17 13.97 13.49
N ARG A 80 -28.07 13.01 13.63
CA ARG A 80 -29.50 13.22 13.96
C ARG A 80 -30.20 14.28 13.06
N GLY A 81 -29.87 14.29 11.76
CA GLY A 81 -30.43 15.25 10.80
C GLY A 81 -29.74 16.61 10.76
N GLU A 82 -28.90 16.92 11.72
CA GLU A 82 -28.06 18.13 11.69
C GLU A 82 -26.79 17.91 10.87
N THR A 83 -26.37 18.95 10.16
CA THR A 83 -25.18 18.90 9.29
C THR A 83 -24.18 19.95 9.73
N ILE A 84 -22.95 19.53 10.00
CA ILE A 84 -21.81 20.40 10.27
C ILE A 84 -20.82 20.24 9.13
N VAL A 85 -20.45 21.34 8.50
CA VAL A 85 -19.42 21.39 7.45
C VAL A 85 -18.26 22.22 7.96
N PHE A 86 -17.05 21.65 7.90
CA PHE A 86 -15.86 22.41 8.21
C PHE A 86 -14.76 22.20 7.16
N GLU A 87 -13.95 23.22 6.99
CA GLU A 87 -12.77 23.17 6.15
C GLU A 87 -11.54 22.80 6.96
N LYS A 88 -10.79 21.84 6.44
CA LYS A 88 -9.48 21.47 7.01
C LYS A 88 -8.45 22.53 6.61
N LYS A 89 -7.65 22.99 7.55
CA LYS A 89 -6.51 23.89 7.26
C LYS A 89 -5.48 23.25 6.32
N ARG A 90 -5.38 21.92 6.35
CA ARG A 90 -4.53 21.13 5.47
C ARG A 90 -5.38 20.10 4.74
N PRO A 91 -5.41 20.14 3.40
CA PRO A 91 -6.18 19.18 2.63
C PRO A 91 -5.64 17.77 2.86
N GLY A 92 -6.54 16.80 2.87
CA GLY A 92 -6.21 15.39 2.76
C GLY A 92 -6.65 14.87 1.40
N GLY A 93 -6.14 13.73 1.03
CA GLY A 93 -6.55 13.07 -0.20
C GLY A 93 -7.11 11.68 0.05
N ALA A 94 -7.95 11.23 -0.84
CA ALA A 94 -8.43 9.85 -0.89
C ALA A 94 -7.99 9.21 -2.19
N ILE A 95 -7.55 7.98 -2.12
CA ILE A 95 -7.20 7.16 -3.29
C ILE A 95 -8.05 5.90 -3.30
N GLU A 96 -8.53 5.52 -4.46
CA GLU A 96 -9.17 4.22 -4.64
C GLU A 96 -8.20 3.10 -4.27
N ARG A 97 -8.68 2.12 -3.49
CA ARG A 97 -7.80 1.08 -2.95
C ARG A 97 -7.09 0.28 -4.06
N LEU A 98 -7.81 -0.09 -5.10
CA LEU A 98 -7.22 -0.83 -6.22
C LEU A 98 -6.16 0.02 -6.95
N ARG A 99 -6.41 1.32 -7.11
CA ARG A 99 -5.44 2.24 -7.71
C ARG A 99 -4.14 2.29 -6.90
N LEU A 100 -4.25 2.36 -5.57
CA LEU A 100 -3.09 2.32 -4.66
C LEU A 100 -2.32 1.01 -4.80
N LEU A 101 -3.03 -0.13 -4.81
CA LEU A 101 -2.40 -1.44 -4.98
C LEU A 101 -1.64 -1.54 -6.30
N ASN A 102 -2.25 -1.10 -7.41
CA ASN A 102 -1.63 -1.13 -8.73
C ASN A 102 -0.35 -0.27 -8.79
N ILE A 103 -0.35 0.91 -8.17
CA ILE A 103 0.84 1.75 -8.05
C ILE A 103 1.94 0.99 -7.30
N LEU A 104 1.63 0.45 -6.12
CA LEU A 104 2.61 -0.27 -5.31
C LEU A 104 3.13 -1.53 -5.98
N GLN A 105 2.27 -2.30 -6.65
CA GLN A 105 2.66 -3.48 -7.42
C GLN A 105 3.64 -3.12 -8.55
N ALA A 106 3.36 -2.02 -9.27
CA ALA A 106 4.25 -1.55 -10.33
C ALA A 106 5.63 -1.15 -9.79
N HIS A 107 5.69 -0.45 -8.64
CA HIS A 107 6.95 -0.12 -7.98
C HIS A 107 7.68 -1.37 -7.47
N CYS A 108 6.96 -2.33 -6.88
CA CYS A 108 7.52 -3.61 -6.45
C CYS A 108 8.17 -4.37 -7.63
N ALA A 109 7.46 -4.47 -8.75
CA ALA A 109 7.96 -5.14 -9.94
C ALA A 109 9.23 -4.47 -10.50
N ARG A 110 9.25 -3.13 -10.58
CA ARG A 110 10.43 -2.37 -11.00
C ARG A 110 11.62 -2.57 -10.05
N ALA A 111 11.37 -2.70 -8.76
CA ALA A 111 12.42 -2.96 -7.77
C ALA A 111 12.91 -4.40 -7.77
N GLY A 112 12.21 -5.33 -8.42
CA GLY A 112 12.57 -6.76 -8.43
C GLY A 112 11.98 -7.55 -7.27
N VAL A 113 10.87 -7.10 -6.69
CA VAL A 113 10.05 -7.89 -5.76
C VAL A 113 9.17 -8.84 -6.57
N VAL A 114 9.13 -10.10 -6.20
CA VAL A 114 8.27 -11.11 -6.81
C VAL A 114 6.93 -11.15 -6.08
N CYS A 115 5.83 -10.90 -6.78
CA CYS A 115 4.48 -11.01 -6.24
C CYS A 115 3.78 -12.22 -6.84
N GLU A 116 3.38 -13.16 -6.00
CA GLU A 116 2.62 -14.36 -6.37
C GLU A 116 1.15 -14.17 -5.93
N PHE A 117 0.28 -13.95 -6.91
CA PHE A 117 -1.17 -13.80 -6.71
C PHE A 117 -1.88 -15.15 -6.84
N ASN A 118 -3.13 -15.22 -6.35
CA ASN A 118 -3.92 -16.46 -6.25
C ASN A 118 -3.20 -17.55 -5.45
N ARG A 119 -2.34 -17.14 -4.52
CA ARG A 119 -1.58 -18.05 -3.68
C ARG A 119 -1.87 -17.80 -2.21
N ARG A 120 -2.71 -18.63 -1.64
CA ARG A 120 -3.00 -18.64 -0.22
C ARG A 120 -1.92 -19.42 0.53
N ILE A 121 -1.41 -18.84 1.59
CA ILE A 121 -0.50 -19.50 2.53
C ILE A 121 -1.31 -19.91 3.77
N GLU A 122 -1.36 -21.18 4.07
CA GLU A 122 -2.10 -21.73 5.21
C GLU A 122 -1.17 -22.10 6.37
N SER A 123 0.09 -22.39 6.05
CA SER A 123 1.09 -22.75 7.03
C SER A 123 2.48 -22.27 6.63
N LEU A 124 3.41 -22.23 7.58
CA LEU A 124 4.81 -21.93 7.29
C LEU A 124 5.46 -22.98 6.37
N GLY A 125 4.92 -24.20 6.34
CA GLY A 125 5.37 -25.25 5.44
C GLY A 125 5.11 -24.97 3.95
N ASP A 126 4.20 -24.03 3.65
CA ASP A 126 3.89 -23.62 2.27
C ASP A 126 4.91 -22.62 1.70
N ILE A 127 5.79 -22.12 2.56
CA ILE A 127 6.82 -21.12 2.23
C ILE A 127 8.17 -21.79 2.16
N PRO A 128 8.73 -22.03 0.98
CA PRO A 128 10.02 -22.68 0.87
C PRO A 128 11.14 -21.73 1.33
N ASP A 129 11.97 -22.19 2.25
CA ASP A 129 13.29 -21.62 2.60
C ASP A 129 13.31 -20.12 2.92
N ALA A 130 12.28 -19.55 3.55
CA ALA A 130 12.32 -18.17 3.98
C ALA A 130 13.14 -18.00 5.26
N ASP A 131 14.08 -17.05 5.26
CA ASP A 131 14.85 -16.68 6.45
C ASP A 131 13.98 -15.83 7.40
N LEU A 132 13.02 -15.07 6.83
CA LEU A 132 12.09 -14.19 7.57
C LEU A 132 10.70 -14.24 6.92
N VAL A 133 9.68 -14.35 7.76
CA VAL A 133 8.26 -14.27 7.36
C VAL A 133 7.61 -13.06 8.03
N ILE A 134 6.85 -12.25 7.24
CA ILE A 134 6.15 -11.04 7.66
C ILE A 134 4.68 -11.12 7.26
#